data_f7daec4a206becdef701f85d240e9b8f
#
_entry.id   f7daec4a206becdef701f85d240e9b8f
#
_cell.length_a   1.000
_cell.length_b   1.000
_cell.length_c   1.000
_cell.angle_alpha   90.00
_cell.angle_beta   90.00
_cell.angle_gamma   90.00
#
_symmetry.space_group_name_H-M   'P 1'
#
loop_
_entity.id
_entity.type
_entity.pdbx_description
1 polymer ?
#
loop_
_entity_poly.entity_id
_entity_poly.type
_entity_poly.pdbx_seq_one_letter_code
_entity_poly.pdbx_strand_id
1 'polypeptide(L)'
;MTKRTSAKYKIDRRMGENIWGRPKSPVNRREYGPGQHGQRRKGKMSDFGLQLRAKQKLKGYYGDLTEKQFRRIYAEAERLRGDTGEMLIGLLERRLDAVVYRSKFVPTVFAARQFVNHGHVEVNGKRVNIPSYRVREGDVISLRSKAKDMALVLEAVQSAERDVPDYIDADHSKMTATFTRTPTLGDVPYPVMMEPNLVVEYYAKN
;
A
#
# COMPACT_ATOMS: atom_id res chain seq x y z
N MET A 1 -7.58 -15.13 6.06
CA MET A 1 -7.14 -14.14 5.04
C MET A 1 -7.84 -14.44 3.71
N THR A 2 -8.40 -13.44 3.06
CA THR A 2 -9.09 -13.65 1.78
C THR A 2 -8.06 -13.98 0.70
N LYS A 3 -8.21 -15.13 0.04
CA LYS A 3 -7.33 -15.54 -1.06
C LYS A 3 -7.52 -14.58 -2.24
N ARG A 4 -6.43 -14.03 -2.76
CA ARG A 4 -6.47 -13.19 -3.95
C ARG A 4 -6.72 -14.04 -5.18
N THR A 5 -7.78 -13.74 -5.93
CA THR A 5 -8.17 -14.47 -7.14
C THR A 5 -7.60 -13.87 -8.42
N SER A 6 -7.35 -12.55 -8.45
CA SER A 6 -6.82 -11.87 -9.63
C SER A 6 -5.30 -11.81 -9.66
N ALA A 7 -4.71 -11.76 -10.86
CA ALA A 7 -3.27 -11.62 -11.06
C ALA A 7 -2.77 -10.29 -10.48
N LYS A 8 -1.58 -10.31 -9.85
CA LYS A 8 -0.98 -9.23 -9.07
C LYS A 8 -0.96 -7.87 -9.79
N TYR A 9 -0.49 -7.84 -11.02
CA TYR A 9 -0.29 -6.61 -11.79
C TYR A 9 -1.39 -6.34 -12.83
N LYS A 10 -2.52 -7.04 -12.74
CA LYS A 10 -3.66 -6.80 -13.62
C LYS A 10 -4.24 -5.39 -13.42
N ILE A 11 -4.08 -4.85 -12.21
CA ILE A 11 -4.50 -3.49 -11.87
C ILE A 11 -3.69 -2.43 -12.61
N ASP A 12 -2.36 -2.59 -12.76
CA ASP A 12 -1.51 -1.66 -13.50
C ASP A 12 -2.04 -1.47 -14.93
N ARG A 13 -2.31 -2.57 -15.62
CA ARG A 13 -2.89 -2.53 -16.97
C ARG A 13 -4.31 -1.96 -17.01
N ARG A 14 -5.11 -2.17 -15.96
CA ARG A 14 -6.46 -1.59 -15.83
C ARG A 14 -6.39 -0.09 -15.63
N MET A 15 -5.43 0.38 -14.85
CA MET A 15 -5.18 1.80 -14.62
C MET A 15 -4.36 2.45 -15.73
N GLY A 16 -3.65 1.68 -16.58
CA GLY A 16 -2.71 2.21 -17.55
C GLY A 16 -1.49 2.87 -16.91
N GLU A 17 -1.19 2.53 -15.67
CA GLU A 17 -0.15 3.15 -14.86
C GLU A 17 0.59 2.08 -14.06
N ASN A 18 1.90 2.24 -13.89
CA ASN A 18 2.72 1.36 -13.04
C ASN A 18 2.61 1.82 -11.58
N ILE A 19 1.54 1.41 -10.90
CA ILE A 19 1.17 1.94 -9.57
C ILE A 19 2.20 1.66 -8.47
N TRP A 20 3.09 0.69 -8.64
CA TRP A 20 4.19 0.40 -7.71
C TRP A 20 5.58 0.78 -8.23
N GLY A 21 5.68 1.40 -9.41
CA GLY A 21 6.94 1.82 -9.99
C GLY A 21 7.89 0.66 -10.38
N ARG A 22 7.39 -0.58 -10.47
CA ARG A 22 8.25 -1.74 -10.71
C ARG A 22 8.68 -1.89 -12.17
N PRO A 23 9.98 -2.14 -12.45
CA PRO A 23 10.46 -2.34 -13.82
C PRO A 23 9.76 -3.50 -14.53
N LYS A 24 9.40 -4.56 -13.78
CA LYS A 24 8.73 -5.77 -14.31
C LYS A 24 7.20 -5.63 -14.43
N SER A 25 6.63 -4.43 -14.26
CA SER A 25 5.19 -4.25 -14.43
C SER A 25 4.76 -4.54 -15.87
N PRO A 26 3.69 -5.31 -16.10
CA PRO A 26 3.24 -5.65 -17.44
C PRO A 26 2.69 -4.43 -18.21
N VAL A 27 2.37 -3.31 -17.56
CA VAL A 27 1.96 -2.08 -18.25
C VAL A 27 3.10 -1.49 -19.08
N ASN A 28 4.35 -1.67 -18.66
CA ASN A 28 5.54 -1.20 -19.39
C ASN A 28 5.72 -1.89 -20.75
N ARG A 29 5.08 -3.04 -20.96
CA ARG A 29 5.14 -3.81 -22.23
C ARG A 29 3.82 -3.82 -22.96
N ARG A 30 2.70 -3.65 -22.26
CA ARG A 30 1.32 -3.76 -22.76
C ARG A 30 0.49 -2.63 -22.21
N GLU A 31 0.47 -1.50 -22.86
CA GLU A 31 -0.22 -0.27 -22.44
C GLU A 31 -1.75 -0.36 -22.50
N TYR A 32 -2.28 -1.43 -23.08
CA TYR A 32 -3.72 -1.66 -23.17
C TYR A 32 -4.26 -2.46 -21.98
N GLY A 33 -5.55 -2.31 -21.73
CA GLY A 33 -6.25 -2.96 -20.62
C GLY A 33 -6.16 -4.50 -20.64
N PRO A 34 -6.45 -5.18 -19.53
CA PRO A 34 -6.47 -6.64 -19.48
C PRO A 34 -7.75 -7.21 -20.11
N GLY A 35 -7.66 -8.46 -20.58
CA GLY A 35 -8.78 -9.22 -21.13
C GLY A 35 -8.94 -9.07 -22.64
N GLN A 36 -9.92 -9.80 -23.20
CA GLN A 36 -10.18 -9.87 -24.64
C GLN A 36 -10.48 -8.49 -25.26
N HIS A 37 -11.13 -7.62 -24.52
CA HIS A 37 -11.52 -6.28 -24.98
C HIS A 37 -10.54 -5.17 -24.57
N GLY A 38 -9.37 -5.52 -24.04
CA GLY A 38 -8.39 -4.55 -23.54
C GLY A 38 -7.87 -3.56 -24.57
N GLN A 39 -7.82 -3.96 -25.84
CA GLN A 39 -7.35 -3.14 -26.95
C GLN A 39 -8.42 -2.20 -27.54
N ARG A 40 -9.67 -2.35 -27.15
CA ARG A 40 -10.73 -1.44 -27.62
C ARG A 40 -10.48 -0.02 -27.15
N ARG A 41 -10.73 0.96 -28.03
CA ARG A 41 -10.64 2.37 -27.69
C ARG A 41 -11.60 2.67 -26.53
N LYS A 42 -11.09 3.26 -25.47
CA LYS A 42 -11.89 3.71 -24.34
C LYS A 42 -12.42 5.11 -24.64
N GLY A 43 -13.71 5.31 -24.45
CA GLY A 43 -14.33 6.64 -24.50
C GLY A 43 -13.86 7.53 -23.33
N LYS A 44 -14.27 8.81 -23.35
CA LYS A 44 -14.08 9.73 -22.21
C LYS A 44 -14.77 9.17 -20.97
N MET A 45 -14.06 9.13 -19.85
CA MET A 45 -14.66 8.71 -18.58
C MET A 45 -15.59 9.79 -18.03
N SER A 46 -16.70 9.36 -17.44
CA SER A 46 -17.57 10.24 -16.65
C SER A 46 -16.89 10.58 -15.31
N ASP A 47 -17.38 11.62 -14.63
CA ASP A 47 -16.87 12.03 -13.32
C ASP A 47 -16.97 10.89 -12.31
N PHE A 48 -18.08 10.16 -12.28
CA PHE A 48 -18.20 8.93 -11.47
C PHE A 48 -17.14 7.90 -11.83
N GLY A 49 -16.84 7.73 -13.11
CA GLY A 49 -15.79 6.82 -13.58
C GLY A 49 -14.40 7.22 -13.07
N LEU A 50 -14.10 8.51 -13.05
CA LEU A 50 -12.84 9.06 -12.52
C LEU A 50 -12.72 8.81 -11.01
N GLN A 51 -13.77 9.13 -10.24
CA GLN A 51 -13.85 8.92 -8.81
C GLN A 51 -13.71 7.43 -8.46
N LEU A 52 -14.43 6.56 -9.15
CA LEU A 52 -14.33 5.11 -8.97
C LEU A 52 -12.92 4.60 -9.28
N ARG A 53 -12.30 5.11 -10.34
CA ARG A 53 -10.94 4.75 -10.74
C ARG A 53 -9.92 5.17 -9.67
N ALA A 54 -9.99 6.39 -9.15
CA ALA A 54 -9.13 6.89 -8.07
C ALA A 54 -9.25 6.00 -6.82
N LYS A 55 -10.47 5.66 -6.42
CA LYS A 55 -10.73 4.72 -5.31
C LYS A 55 -10.10 3.34 -5.57
N GLN A 56 -10.30 2.76 -6.75
CA GLN A 56 -9.75 1.44 -7.06
C GLN A 56 -8.22 1.46 -7.15
N LYS A 57 -7.61 2.56 -7.63
CA LYS A 57 -6.17 2.76 -7.66
C LYS A 57 -5.60 2.75 -6.24
N LEU A 58 -6.14 3.59 -5.35
CA LEU A 58 -5.68 3.70 -3.98
C LEU A 58 -5.87 2.39 -3.20
N LYS A 59 -7.05 1.79 -3.29
CA LYS A 59 -7.35 0.49 -2.67
C LYS A 59 -6.43 -0.63 -3.16
N GLY A 60 -6.14 -0.65 -4.46
CA GLY A 60 -5.25 -1.61 -5.09
C GLY A 60 -3.81 -1.47 -4.64
N TYR A 61 -3.32 -0.24 -4.53
CA TYR A 61 -1.96 0.06 -4.09
C TYR A 61 -1.62 -0.59 -2.75
N TYR A 62 -2.53 -0.53 -1.77
CA TYR A 62 -2.37 -1.14 -0.44
C TYR A 62 -2.68 -2.65 -0.40
N GLY A 63 -2.38 -3.37 -1.48
CA GLY A 63 -2.50 -4.83 -1.53
C GLY A 63 -3.91 -5.33 -1.79
N ASP A 64 -4.68 -4.62 -2.57
CA ASP A 64 -6.05 -4.95 -2.96
C ASP A 64 -6.97 -5.14 -1.75
N LEU A 65 -7.10 -4.08 -0.96
CA LEU A 65 -8.00 -4.06 0.20
C LEU A 65 -9.43 -4.37 -0.24
N THR A 66 -10.18 -5.11 0.59
CA THR A 66 -11.59 -5.33 0.31
C THR A 66 -12.39 -4.03 0.46
N GLU A 67 -13.48 -3.88 -0.27
CA GLU A 67 -14.33 -2.69 -0.19
C GLU A 67 -14.79 -2.42 1.25
N LYS A 68 -15.18 -3.46 1.97
CA LYS A 68 -15.60 -3.37 3.38
C LYS A 68 -14.49 -2.81 4.28
N GLN A 69 -13.23 -3.24 4.07
CA GLN A 69 -12.09 -2.72 4.84
C GLN A 69 -11.80 -1.27 4.48
N PHE A 70 -11.79 -0.94 3.20
CA PHE A 70 -11.49 0.40 2.74
C PHE A 70 -12.56 1.42 3.18
N ARG A 71 -13.83 1.07 3.08
CA ARG A 71 -14.94 1.90 3.56
C ARG A 71 -14.88 2.16 5.07
N ARG A 72 -14.44 1.18 5.87
CA ARG A 72 -14.22 1.39 7.31
C ARG A 72 -13.11 2.40 7.59
N ILE A 73 -12.00 2.34 6.81
CA ILE A 73 -10.90 3.28 6.95
C ILE A 73 -11.37 4.68 6.55
N TYR A 74 -12.13 4.79 5.47
CA TYR A 74 -12.72 6.06 5.05
C TYR A 74 -13.65 6.65 6.11
N ALA A 75 -14.57 5.88 6.64
CA ALA A 75 -15.48 6.33 7.70
C ALA A 75 -14.76 6.75 9.00
N GLU A 76 -13.60 6.15 9.28
CA GLU A 76 -12.73 6.58 10.37
C GLU A 76 -12.04 7.91 10.04
N ALA A 77 -11.51 8.06 8.81
CA ALA A 77 -10.89 9.30 8.34
C ALA A 77 -11.85 10.49 8.39
N GLU A 78 -13.10 10.28 8.00
CA GLU A 78 -14.17 11.30 8.02
C GLU A 78 -14.51 11.82 9.44
N ARG A 79 -14.32 10.97 10.46
CA ARG A 79 -14.55 11.34 11.87
C ARG A 79 -13.40 12.13 12.48
N LEU A 80 -12.22 12.06 11.89
CA LEU A 80 -11.04 12.78 12.37
C LEU A 80 -11.11 14.26 11.96
N ARG A 81 -10.57 15.13 12.81
CA ARG A 81 -10.46 16.56 12.49
C ARG A 81 -9.38 16.80 11.46
N GLY A 82 -9.66 17.58 10.44
CA GLY A 82 -8.73 17.94 9.37
C GLY A 82 -9.24 17.54 7.99
N ASP A 83 -8.36 17.54 7.01
CA ASP A 83 -8.70 17.10 5.65
C ASP A 83 -8.90 15.58 5.61
N THR A 84 -10.07 15.15 5.14
CA THR A 84 -10.43 13.72 5.10
C THR A 84 -9.51 12.92 4.19
N GLY A 85 -9.03 13.53 3.09
CA GLY A 85 -8.09 12.89 2.17
C GLY A 85 -6.74 12.61 2.83
N GLU A 86 -6.20 13.59 3.56
CA GLU A 86 -4.95 13.44 4.32
C GLU A 86 -5.11 12.41 5.46
N MET A 87 -6.22 12.47 6.20
CA MET A 87 -6.50 11.49 7.25
C MET A 87 -6.59 10.07 6.69
N LEU A 88 -7.22 9.90 5.52
CA LEU A 88 -7.31 8.62 4.83
C LEU A 88 -5.93 8.06 4.49
N ILE A 89 -5.03 8.88 3.93
CA ILE A 89 -3.66 8.48 3.62
C ILE A 89 -2.90 8.11 4.89
N GLY A 90 -2.95 8.95 5.92
CA GLY A 90 -2.31 8.67 7.21
C GLY A 90 -2.78 7.35 7.82
N LEU A 91 -4.09 7.06 7.78
CA LEU A 91 -4.64 5.80 8.26
C LEU A 91 -4.20 4.59 7.42
N LEU A 92 -4.04 4.74 6.12
CA LEU A 92 -3.55 3.69 5.22
C LEU A 92 -2.07 3.39 5.45
N GLU A 93 -1.24 4.40 5.62
CA GLU A 93 0.21 4.25 5.88
C GLU A 93 0.51 3.72 7.29
N ARG A 94 -0.38 3.96 8.28
CA ARG A 94 -0.26 3.38 9.63
C ARG A 94 -0.58 1.89 9.71
N ARG A 95 -0.96 1.24 8.64
CA ARG A 95 -1.15 -0.21 8.62
C ARG A 95 0.20 -0.93 8.71
N LEU A 96 0.27 -1.99 9.51
CA LEU A 96 1.51 -2.74 9.70
C LEU A 96 2.06 -3.32 8.39
N ASP A 97 1.18 -3.79 7.48
CA ASP A 97 1.61 -4.26 6.16
C ASP A 97 2.22 -3.14 5.30
N ALA A 98 1.70 -1.91 5.40
CA ALA A 98 2.26 -0.74 4.72
C ALA A 98 3.62 -0.35 5.34
N VAL A 99 3.72 -0.27 6.66
CA VAL A 99 4.98 0.08 7.36
C VAL A 99 6.08 -0.93 7.03
N VAL A 100 5.81 -2.24 7.09
CA VAL A 100 6.77 -3.30 6.72
C VAL A 100 7.23 -3.18 5.27
N TYR A 101 6.32 -2.79 4.36
CA TYR A 101 6.67 -2.51 2.97
C TYR A 101 7.54 -1.27 2.84
N ARG A 102 7.20 -0.16 3.50
CA ARG A 102 7.96 1.10 3.48
C ARG A 102 9.36 0.96 4.08
N SER A 103 9.50 0.16 5.14
CA SER A 103 10.79 -0.15 5.76
C SER A 103 11.73 -1.01 4.90
N LYS A 104 11.35 -1.37 3.67
CA LYS A 104 12.11 -2.24 2.74
C LYS A 104 12.36 -3.67 3.23
N PHE A 105 11.70 -4.15 4.26
CA PHE A 105 11.88 -5.53 4.72
C PHE A 105 11.38 -6.58 3.74
N VAL A 106 10.51 -6.20 2.82
CA VAL A 106 9.98 -7.10 1.78
C VAL A 106 9.78 -6.37 0.45
N PRO A 107 9.84 -7.08 -0.68
CA PRO A 107 9.89 -6.43 -2.00
C PRO A 107 8.53 -5.91 -2.49
N THR A 108 7.41 -6.34 -1.93
CA THR A 108 6.07 -5.92 -2.40
C THR A 108 5.06 -5.79 -1.27
N VAL A 109 4.05 -4.94 -1.44
CA VAL A 109 2.92 -4.81 -0.49
C VAL A 109 2.23 -6.16 -0.25
N PHE A 110 2.10 -7.00 -1.28
CA PHE A 110 1.52 -8.34 -1.14
C PHE A 110 2.39 -9.28 -0.31
N ALA A 111 3.72 -9.19 -0.48
CA ALA A 111 4.67 -9.93 0.35
C ALA A 111 4.61 -9.44 1.79
N ALA A 112 4.51 -8.12 2.04
CA ALA A 112 4.37 -7.55 3.36
C ALA A 112 3.15 -8.10 4.09
N ARG A 113 2.01 -8.11 3.42
CA ARG A 113 0.77 -8.66 3.97
C ARG A 113 0.89 -10.13 4.34
N GLN A 114 1.50 -10.94 3.48
CA GLN A 114 1.76 -12.35 3.76
C GLN A 114 2.77 -12.53 4.90
N PHE A 115 3.83 -11.77 4.90
CA PHE A 115 4.90 -11.80 5.88
C PHE A 115 4.40 -11.48 7.30
N VAL A 116 3.59 -10.43 7.44
CA VAL A 116 2.92 -10.10 8.71
C VAL A 116 1.98 -11.22 9.11
N ASN A 117 1.15 -11.73 8.19
CA ASN A 117 0.16 -12.76 8.49
C ASN A 117 0.81 -14.08 8.96
N HIS A 118 2.02 -14.40 8.46
CA HIS A 118 2.79 -15.55 8.92
C HIS A 118 3.48 -15.31 10.28
N GLY A 119 3.36 -14.09 10.83
CA GLY A 119 3.86 -13.74 12.16
C GLY A 119 5.37 -13.62 12.22
N HIS A 120 5.99 -13.10 11.17
CA HIS A 120 7.42 -12.80 11.10
C HIS A 120 7.80 -11.45 11.70
N VAL A 121 6.81 -10.67 12.15
CA VAL A 121 6.97 -9.29 12.62
C VAL A 121 6.56 -9.18 14.07
N GLU A 122 7.28 -8.34 14.79
CA GLU A 122 6.98 -7.91 16.15
C GLU A 122 6.79 -6.39 16.20
N VAL A 123 5.89 -5.94 17.05
CA VAL A 123 5.71 -4.52 17.38
C VAL A 123 5.97 -4.36 18.88
N ASN A 124 6.92 -3.52 19.23
CA ASN A 124 7.36 -3.32 20.62
C ASN A 124 7.67 -4.65 21.34
N GLY A 125 8.37 -5.55 20.65
CA GLY A 125 8.76 -6.87 21.15
C GLY A 125 7.63 -7.91 21.21
N LYS A 126 6.41 -7.58 20.77
CA LYS A 126 5.28 -8.51 20.76
C LYS A 126 4.95 -8.94 19.34
N ARG A 127 4.82 -10.25 19.12
CA ARG A 127 4.44 -10.81 17.82
C ARG A 127 3.06 -10.31 17.40
N VAL A 128 2.98 -9.75 16.19
CA VAL A 128 1.73 -9.32 15.56
C VAL A 128 1.58 -10.00 14.20
N ASN A 129 0.44 -10.67 13.98
CA ASN A 129 0.13 -11.37 12.74
C ASN A 129 -1.09 -10.78 12.00
N ILE A 130 -1.47 -9.55 12.35
CA ILE A 130 -2.62 -8.84 11.77
C ILE A 130 -2.09 -7.75 10.84
N PRO A 131 -2.18 -7.88 9.50
CA PRO A 131 -1.69 -6.88 8.56
C PRO A 131 -2.32 -5.50 8.70
N SER A 132 -3.57 -5.45 9.16
CA SER A 132 -4.31 -4.20 9.41
C SER A 132 -4.09 -3.60 10.81
N TYR A 133 -3.15 -4.13 11.58
CA TYR A 133 -2.76 -3.54 12.87
C TYR A 133 -2.36 -2.08 12.67
N ARG A 134 -2.83 -1.19 13.54
CA ARG A 134 -2.54 0.25 13.47
C ARG A 134 -1.28 0.56 14.27
N VAL A 135 -0.23 0.86 13.55
CA VAL A 135 1.03 1.34 14.13
C VAL A 135 0.83 2.77 14.65
N ARG A 136 1.40 3.07 15.79
CA ARG A 136 1.39 4.39 16.43
C ARG A 136 2.77 5.04 16.29
N GLU A 137 2.80 6.35 16.43
CA GLU A 137 4.06 7.09 16.48
C GLU A 137 4.89 6.61 17.67
N GLY A 138 6.17 6.36 17.42
CA GLY A 138 7.10 5.77 18.39
C GLY A 138 7.10 4.24 18.46
N ASP A 139 6.17 3.55 17.79
CA ASP A 139 6.20 2.08 17.75
C ASP A 139 7.44 1.57 17.00
N VAL A 140 8.12 0.60 17.60
CA VAL A 140 9.27 -0.09 17.00
C VAL A 140 8.82 -1.42 16.40
N ILE A 141 9.01 -1.53 15.09
CA ILE A 141 8.73 -2.74 14.31
C ILE A 141 10.05 -3.51 14.15
N SER A 142 10.07 -4.78 14.49
CA SER A 142 11.25 -5.64 14.34
C SER A 142 10.91 -6.95 13.64
N LEU A 143 11.90 -7.51 12.97
CA LEU A 143 11.77 -8.84 12.41
C LEU A 143 12.18 -9.88 13.44
N ARG A 144 11.44 -10.97 13.52
CA ARG A 144 11.79 -12.12 14.35
C ARG A 144 13.09 -12.75 13.85
N SER A 145 13.86 -13.36 14.76
CA SER A 145 15.17 -13.95 14.46
C SER A 145 15.15 -14.86 13.23
N LYS A 146 14.19 -15.79 13.15
CA LYS A 146 14.04 -16.70 12.00
C LYS A 146 13.71 -16.00 10.66
N ALA A 147 13.23 -14.76 10.71
CA ALA A 147 12.85 -14.02 9.51
C ALA A 147 13.98 -13.13 8.98
N LYS A 148 14.95 -12.78 9.80
CA LYS A 148 16.06 -11.89 9.44
C LYS A 148 16.94 -12.47 8.33
N ASP A 149 17.15 -13.78 8.34
CA ASP A 149 18.04 -14.49 7.38
C ASP A 149 17.29 -15.01 6.15
N MET A 150 16.02 -14.65 5.98
CA MET A 150 15.25 -15.05 4.81
C MET A 150 15.79 -14.35 3.55
N ALA A 151 16.05 -15.08 2.48
CA ALA A 151 16.53 -14.54 1.21
C ALA A 151 15.62 -13.40 0.69
N LEU A 152 14.31 -13.53 0.85
CA LEU A 152 13.33 -12.49 0.51
C LEU A 152 13.61 -11.15 1.20
N VAL A 153 14.04 -11.18 2.47
CA VAL A 153 14.33 -9.99 3.27
C VAL A 153 15.67 -9.39 2.85
N LEU A 154 16.70 -10.22 2.73
CA LEU A 154 18.05 -9.79 2.35
C LEU A 154 18.04 -9.14 0.95
N GLU A 155 17.37 -9.75 -0.02
CA GLU A 155 17.20 -9.20 -1.36
C GLU A 155 16.42 -7.86 -1.33
N ALA A 156 15.39 -7.75 -0.51
CA ALA A 156 14.57 -6.54 -0.43
C ALA A 156 15.35 -5.36 0.18
N VAL A 157 16.14 -5.61 1.22
CA VAL A 157 17.00 -4.60 1.87
C VAL A 157 18.10 -4.10 0.93
N GLN A 158 18.71 -4.99 0.15
CA GLN A 158 19.77 -4.63 -0.81
C GLN A 158 19.24 -3.96 -2.08
N SER A 159 17.95 -4.10 -2.39
CA SER A 159 17.36 -3.55 -3.61
C SER A 159 17.40 -2.02 -3.64
N ALA A 160 17.83 -1.44 -4.75
CA ALA A 160 17.81 -0.01 -5.01
C ALA A 160 16.45 0.49 -5.59
N GLU A 161 15.43 -0.37 -5.70
CA GLU A 161 14.13 -0.01 -6.32
C GLU A 161 13.34 1.04 -5.50
N ARG A 162 13.64 1.18 -4.21
CA ARG A 162 12.87 2.07 -3.30
C ARG A 162 13.76 2.57 -2.18
N ASP A 163 13.47 3.75 -1.69
CA ASP A 163 14.04 4.32 -0.48
C ASP A 163 13.04 4.22 0.69
N VAL A 164 13.56 4.30 1.90
CA VAL A 164 12.75 4.41 3.12
C VAL A 164 12.30 5.87 3.24
N PRO A 165 11.00 6.13 3.42
CA PRO A 165 10.51 7.50 3.58
C PRO A 165 10.86 8.08 4.95
N ASP A 166 10.90 9.42 5.05
CA ASP A 166 11.35 10.16 6.23
C ASP A 166 10.53 9.94 7.50
N TYR A 167 9.28 9.47 7.37
CA TYR A 167 8.42 9.15 8.51
C TYR A 167 8.67 7.75 9.10
N ILE A 168 9.69 7.04 8.59
CA ILE A 168 10.16 5.74 9.11
C ILE A 168 11.68 5.79 9.26
N ASP A 169 12.15 5.57 10.49
CA ASP A 169 13.57 5.38 10.77
C ASP A 169 13.89 3.87 10.77
N ALA A 170 14.62 3.39 9.75
CA ALA A 170 14.91 1.98 9.55
C ALA A 170 16.41 1.66 9.74
N ASP A 171 16.70 0.81 10.72
CA ASP A 171 18.00 0.19 10.94
C ASP A 171 18.01 -1.22 10.34
N HIS A 172 18.50 -1.35 9.11
CA HIS A 172 18.56 -2.63 8.41
C HIS A 172 19.62 -3.58 9.00
N SER A 173 20.61 -3.08 9.76
CA SER A 173 21.60 -3.94 10.42
C SER A 173 20.96 -4.73 11.57
N LYS A 174 20.07 -4.09 12.30
CA LYS A 174 19.29 -4.71 13.38
C LYS A 174 17.97 -5.31 12.90
N MET A 175 17.58 -5.04 11.65
CA MET A 175 16.26 -5.37 11.09
C MET A 175 15.11 -4.81 11.93
N THR A 176 15.21 -3.52 12.28
CA THR A 176 14.21 -2.76 13.03
C THR A 176 13.82 -1.50 12.27
N ALA A 177 12.61 -1.01 12.53
CA ALA A 177 12.14 0.25 12.00
C ALA A 177 11.24 0.95 13.04
N THR A 178 11.39 2.24 13.19
CA THR A 178 10.55 3.06 14.07
C THR A 178 9.62 3.93 13.23
N PHE A 179 8.34 3.90 13.54
CA PHE A 179 7.37 4.78 12.91
C PHE A 179 7.37 6.13 13.63
N THR A 180 7.95 7.17 13.03
CA THR A 180 8.24 8.45 13.71
C THR A 180 7.04 9.39 13.74
N ARG A 181 6.32 9.51 12.64
CA ARG A 181 5.16 10.42 12.51
C ARG A 181 4.14 9.88 11.51
N THR A 182 2.92 10.35 11.60
CA THR A 182 1.88 10.09 10.60
C THR A 182 2.16 10.93 9.35
N PRO A 183 2.31 10.33 8.16
CA PRO A 183 2.63 11.07 6.95
C PRO A 183 1.41 11.77 6.35
N THR A 184 1.66 12.87 5.64
CA THR A 184 0.72 13.52 4.71
C THR A 184 0.81 12.88 3.32
N LEU A 185 -0.06 13.28 2.39
CA LEU A 185 -0.02 12.79 1.01
C LEU A 185 1.34 13.09 0.33
N GLY A 186 1.91 14.26 0.59
CA GLY A 186 3.19 14.68 -0.01
C GLY A 186 4.41 13.91 0.50
N ASP A 187 4.35 13.37 1.72
CA ASP A 187 5.44 12.60 2.32
C ASP A 187 5.52 11.17 1.75
N VAL A 188 4.41 10.66 1.21
CA VAL A 188 4.34 9.27 0.78
C VAL A 188 4.92 9.11 -0.63
N PRO A 189 5.96 8.29 -0.83
CA PRO A 189 6.60 8.11 -2.13
C PRO A 189 5.75 7.24 -3.06
N TYR A 190 4.66 7.81 -3.58
CA TYR A 190 3.87 7.16 -4.61
C TYR A 190 4.54 7.29 -5.97
N PRO A 191 4.72 6.19 -6.74
CA PRO A 191 5.29 6.27 -8.09
C PRO A 191 4.35 6.93 -9.10
N VAL A 192 3.08 7.07 -8.78
CA VAL A 192 2.03 7.67 -9.60
C VAL A 192 1.18 8.61 -8.76
N MET A 193 0.56 9.59 -9.41
CA MET A 193 -0.31 10.54 -8.72
C MET A 193 -1.48 9.79 -8.07
N MET A 194 -1.68 10.01 -6.76
CA MET A 194 -2.86 9.56 -6.01
C MET A 194 -3.76 10.75 -5.74
N GLU A 195 -5.06 10.52 -5.90
CA GLU A 195 -6.09 11.59 -5.83
C GLU A 195 -7.10 11.24 -4.72
N PRO A 196 -6.73 11.41 -3.43
CA PRO A 196 -7.63 11.10 -2.32
C PRO A 196 -8.90 11.94 -2.33
N ASN A 197 -8.86 13.17 -2.86
CA ASN A 197 -10.03 14.03 -2.97
C ASN A 197 -11.14 13.41 -3.82
N LEU A 198 -10.80 12.78 -4.95
CA LEU A 198 -11.77 12.04 -5.78
C LEU A 198 -12.36 10.82 -5.04
N VAL A 199 -11.60 10.24 -4.11
CA VAL A 199 -12.09 9.16 -3.25
C VAL A 199 -13.10 9.69 -2.22
N VAL A 200 -12.83 10.85 -1.65
CA VAL A 200 -13.76 11.53 -0.73
C VAL A 200 -15.05 11.87 -1.45
N GLU A 201 -14.98 12.48 -2.64
CA GLU A 201 -16.15 12.78 -3.46
C GLU A 201 -16.96 11.52 -3.83
N TYR A 202 -16.27 10.41 -4.12
CA TYR A 202 -16.93 9.14 -4.42
C TYR A 202 -17.82 8.68 -3.27
N TYR A 203 -17.31 8.71 -2.03
CA TYR A 203 -18.06 8.26 -0.87
C TYR A 203 -19.09 9.30 -0.36
N ALA A 204 -18.85 10.57 -0.60
CA ALA A 204 -19.84 11.62 -0.24
C ALA A 204 -21.11 11.55 -1.09
N LYS A 205 -21.04 10.99 -2.30
CA LYS A 205 -22.16 10.86 -3.24
C LYS A 205 -22.83 9.47 -3.22
N ASN A 206 -22.23 8.48 -2.51
CA ASN A 206 -22.66 7.07 -2.48
C ASN A 206 -22.58 6.51 -1.05
#